data_0556032530c5c0b5a73c4f0456960d87
#
_entry.id   0556032530c5c0b5a73c4f0456960d87
#
_cell.length_a   1.000
_cell.length_b   1.000
_cell.length_c   1.000
_cell.angle_alpha   90.00
_cell.angle_beta   90.00
_cell.angle_gamma   90.00
#
_symmetry.space_group_name_H-M   'P 1'
#
loop_
_entity.id
_entity.type
_entity.pdbx_description
1 polymer ?
#
loop_
_entity_poly.entity_id
_entity_poly.type
_entity_poly.pdbx_seq_one_letter_code
_entity_poly.pdbx_strand_id
1 'polypeptide(L)'
;MAQFIATPSWLGRFFTRINTVTIKQSSLVIHFKNTTSRAYLISDFTNFTQFKKGLFSGKITLNHNKKTVISFLNKQQAQTLSEQLNSVFANHLEEKVNTAKTLVKRYATNEYLRDSNVPLLKSAVFSLAQQYGAIPALWQQHLSAINIKFLTILSSSPTVAHATEQLRKSYEQKTLTARADFYNVVESNPLTHEQRLAVIRNNDKNLVLAAAGTGKTSVMVAKALDLIAHGGVKPEQILILAYNKNAANELNQRFNLRAQQANLNVTPPTILTFHALGLKLLQSANKTRSLSPFANDAMALNKWFTKWLGNTLKTDSRFCKTFVETLYEPTDSLNTETRTATKTTIKAQTYHTLSGLKVSSYQLLLIANWLYMYGIEHTYQNDDTADFYLPQHQVYLAHFVTDRQGNSVQHAPNLHNSEHIKYVRAHHKKHGHALVQTFHYNWQEGQLE
;
A
#
# COMPACT_ATOMS: atom_id res chain seq x y z
N MET A 1 36.71 -28.44 -30.86
CA MET A 1 38.01 -28.16 -30.22
C MET A 1 38.67 -29.49 -29.88
N ALA A 2 39.94 -29.66 -30.19
CA ALA A 2 40.69 -30.88 -29.88
C ALA A 2 40.77 -31.07 -28.34
N GLN A 3 40.56 -32.28 -27.88
CA GLN A 3 40.67 -32.66 -26.44
C GLN A 3 42.16 -32.55 -26.06
N PHE A 4 42.52 -31.65 -25.14
CA PHE A 4 43.87 -31.52 -24.62
C PHE A 4 44.02 -32.35 -23.35
N ILE A 5 45.10 -33.10 -23.25
CA ILE A 5 45.38 -34.01 -22.12
C ILE A 5 46.73 -33.64 -21.51
N ALA A 6 46.74 -33.39 -20.20
CA ALA A 6 47.94 -33.21 -19.42
C ALA A 6 48.16 -34.43 -18.53
N THR A 7 49.41 -34.89 -18.40
CA THR A 7 49.80 -36.04 -17.59
C THR A 7 50.75 -35.63 -16.46
N PRO A 8 50.87 -36.40 -15.41
CA PRO A 8 51.88 -36.18 -14.39
C PRO A 8 53.29 -36.24 -14.94
N SER A 9 54.21 -35.44 -14.35
CA SER A 9 55.66 -35.57 -14.64
C SER A 9 56.16 -36.98 -14.24
N TRP A 10 57.36 -37.35 -14.73
CA TRP A 10 57.91 -38.68 -14.40
C TRP A 10 58.02 -38.93 -12.89
N LEU A 11 58.46 -37.95 -12.10
CA LEU A 11 58.40 -37.96 -10.61
C LEU A 11 56.99 -37.89 -10.11
N GLY A 12 56.12 -37.07 -10.71
CA GLY A 12 54.72 -36.91 -10.31
C GLY A 12 53.93 -38.20 -10.37
N ARG A 13 54.28 -39.15 -11.22
CA ARG A 13 53.64 -40.47 -11.28
C ARG A 13 53.72 -41.25 -9.94
N PHE A 14 54.70 -40.95 -9.11
CA PHE A 14 54.88 -41.56 -7.80
C PHE A 14 54.16 -40.81 -6.68
N PHE A 15 54.07 -39.48 -6.77
CA PHE A 15 53.59 -38.60 -5.71
C PHE A 15 52.16 -38.13 -5.85
N THR A 16 51.52 -38.31 -7.04
CA THR A 16 50.14 -37.90 -7.24
C THR A 16 49.20 -39.05 -7.52
N ARG A 17 47.96 -38.94 -7.08
CA ARG A 17 46.86 -39.84 -7.45
C ARG A 17 46.25 -39.51 -8.83
N ILE A 18 46.66 -38.44 -9.47
CA ILE A 18 46.13 -38.00 -10.74
C ILE A 18 46.73 -38.90 -11.84
N ASN A 19 45.88 -39.36 -12.75
CA ASN A 19 46.26 -40.09 -13.95
C ASN A 19 46.39 -39.12 -15.14
N THR A 20 45.31 -38.40 -15.46
CA THR A 20 45.28 -37.41 -16.52
C THR A 20 44.38 -36.24 -16.13
N VAL A 21 44.64 -35.09 -16.75
CA VAL A 21 43.78 -33.90 -16.69
C VAL A 21 43.39 -33.51 -18.10
N THR A 22 42.10 -33.43 -18.40
CA THR A 22 41.59 -33.18 -19.75
C THR A 22 40.68 -31.94 -19.80
N ILE A 23 40.75 -31.19 -20.83
CA ILE A 23 39.76 -30.12 -21.16
C ILE A 23 38.80 -30.72 -22.19
N LYS A 24 37.51 -30.68 -21.87
CA LYS A 24 36.42 -31.02 -22.80
C LYS A 24 35.49 -29.82 -22.90
N GLN A 25 35.48 -29.19 -24.08
CA GLN A 25 34.64 -28.01 -24.40
C GLN A 25 34.62 -26.93 -23.28
N SER A 26 33.72 -27.01 -22.32
CA SER A 26 33.52 -26.06 -21.23
C SER A 26 33.84 -26.62 -19.84
N SER A 27 34.44 -27.81 -19.75
CA SER A 27 34.77 -28.46 -18.49
C SER A 27 36.21 -28.97 -18.42
N LEU A 28 36.78 -28.89 -17.23
CA LEU A 28 38.03 -29.54 -16.85
C LEU A 28 37.72 -30.86 -16.12
N VAL A 29 38.25 -31.96 -16.58
CA VAL A 29 38.06 -33.27 -15.94
C VAL A 29 39.40 -33.79 -15.44
N ILE A 30 39.48 -34.10 -14.16
CA ILE A 30 40.66 -34.74 -13.55
C ILE A 30 40.32 -36.23 -13.35
N HIS A 31 41.10 -37.10 -14.00
CA HIS A 31 41.01 -38.54 -13.86
C HIS A 31 42.04 -39.02 -12.83
N PHE A 32 41.62 -39.85 -11.88
CA PHE A 32 42.49 -40.40 -10.86
C PHE A 32 42.87 -41.87 -11.19
N LYS A 33 43.95 -42.35 -10.60
CA LYS A 33 44.45 -43.73 -10.80
C LYS A 33 43.45 -44.82 -10.33
N ASN A 34 42.56 -44.46 -9.41
CA ASN A 34 41.53 -45.37 -8.90
C ASN A 34 40.24 -45.34 -9.75
N THR A 35 40.32 -45.02 -11.01
CA THR A 35 39.21 -44.94 -11.98
C THR A 35 38.14 -43.86 -11.68
N THR A 36 38.26 -43.10 -10.60
CA THR A 36 37.36 -41.97 -10.31
C THR A 36 37.73 -40.75 -11.12
N SER A 37 36.77 -39.89 -11.40
CA SER A 37 36.99 -38.61 -12.06
C SER A 37 36.26 -37.48 -11.37
N ARG A 38 36.81 -36.25 -11.47
CA ARG A 38 36.22 -35.04 -10.96
C ARG A 38 36.15 -34.01 -12.07
N ALA A 39 34.94 -33.53 -12.35
CA ALA A 39 34.72 -32.50 -13.35
C ALA A 39 34.52 -31.12 -12.68
N TYR A 40 35.02 -30.08 -13.34
CA TYR A 40 34.85 -28.68 -12.98
C TYR A 40 34.35 -27.93 -14.21
N LEU A 41 33.22 -27.23 -14.11
CA LEU A 41 32.76 -26.35 -15.16
C LEU A 41 33.63 -25.08 -15.16
N ILE A 42 34.12 -24.69 -16.33
CA ILE A 42 34.96 -23.47 -16.48
C ILE A 42 34.11 -22.21 -16.20
N SER A 43 32.80 -22.28 -16.45
CA SER A 43 31.82 -21.21 -16.08
C SER A 43 31.78 -20.90 -14.58
N ASP A 44 32.13 -21.87 -13.73
CA ASP A 44 32.11 -21.74 -12.27
C ASP A 44 33.41 -21.17 -11.71
N PHE A 45 34.39 -20.89 -12.57
CA PHE A 45 35.63 -20.27 -12.14
C PHE A 45 35.38 -18.83 -11.73
N THR A 46 35.94 -18.44 -10.60
CA THR A 46 35.84 -17.07 -10.06
C THR A 46 36.98 -16.19 -10.56
N ASN A 47 38.05 -16.78 -11.08
CA ASN A 47 39.21 -16.07 -11.62
C ASN A 47 40.04 -16.96 -12.55
N PHE A 48 40.96 -16.35 -13.27
CA PHE A 48 41.91 -17.03 -14.12
C PHE A 48 42.78 -18.03 -13.35
N THR A 49 43.19 -19.12 -14.01
CA THR A 49 44.10 -20.11 -13.43
C THR A 49 45.51 -19.54 -13.38
N GLN A 50 46.27 -19.95 -12.37
CA GLN A 50 47.67 -19.56 -12.23
C GLN A 50 48.57 -20.79 -12.38
N PHE A 51 49.49 -20.69 -13.33
CA PHE A 51 50.55 -21.69 -13.49
C PHE A 51 51.79 -21.27 -12.70
N LYS A 52 52.38 -22.24 -11.96
CA LYS A 52 53.68 -22.05 -11.32
C LYS A 52 54.64 -23.17 -11.77
N LYS A 53 55.79 -22.77 -12.32
CA LYS A 53 56.85 -23.68 -12.72
C LYS A 53 57.64 -24.09 -11.49
N GLY A 54 57.68 -25.38 -11.19
CA GLY A 54 58.56 -25.97 -10.15
C GLY A 54 59.83 -26.56 -10.76
N LEU A 55 60.73 -27.08 -9.88
CA LEU A 55 61.99 -27.66 -10.34
C LEU A 55 61.78 -28.87 -11.28
N PHE A 56 60.87 -29.79 -10.90
CA PHE A 56 60.63 -31.05 -11.63
C PHE A 56 59.21 -31.18 -12.21
N SER A 57 58.28 -30.31 -11.84
CA SER A 57 56.86 -30.39 -12.23
C SER A 57 56.21 -29.03 -12.35
N GLY A 58 55.05 -28.96 -13.04
CA GLY A 58 54.16 -27.82 -13.08
C GLY A 58 53.07 -27.95 -12.03
N LYS A 59 52.61 -26.78 -11.56
CA LYS A 59 51.49 -26.62 -10.62
C LYS A 59 50.48 -25.66 -11.20
N ILE A 60 49.21 -26.03 -11.24
CA ILE A 60 48.10 -25.19 -11.63
C ILE A 60 47.20 -24.94 -10.45
N THR A 61 46.83 -23.68 -10.20
CA THR A 61 45.85 -23.30 -9.24
C THR A 61 44.56 -22.93 -9.94
N LEU A 62 43.49 -23.65 -9.71
CA LEU A 62 42.15 -23.37 -10.15
C LEU A 62 41.49 -22.46 -9.13
N ASN A 63 40.88 -21.35 -9.59
CA ASN A 63 40.16 -20.42 -8.76
C ASN A 63 38.66 -20.62 -9.03
N HIS A 64 38.04 -21.45 -8.21
CA HIS A 64 36.61 -21.64 -8.19
C HIS A 64 36.15 -21.53 -6.71
N ASN A 65 34.91 -21.86 -6.31
CA ASN A 65 34.38 -21.72 -4.93
C ASN A 65 35.32 -22.18 -3.82
N LYS A 66 36.19 -23.18 -4.12
CA LYS A 66 37.32 -23.56 -3.28
C LYS A 66 38.58 -23.60 -4.14
N LYS A 67 39.63 -22.93 -3.69
CA LYS A 67 40.93 -22.97 -4.35
C LYS A 67 41.41 -24.42 -4.46
N THR A 68 41.48 -24.94 -5.70
CA THR A 68 41.94 -26.30 -5.98
C THR A 68 43.32 -26.23 -6.64
N VAL A 69 44.24 -27.04 -6.12
CA VAL A 69 45.60 -27.07 -6.62
C VAL A 69 45.88 -28.40 -7.29
N ILE A 70 46.29 -28.38 -8.55
CA ILE A 70 46.76 -29.56 -9.29
C ILE A 70 48.28 -29.45 -9.39
N SER A 71 48.96 -30.39 -8.75
CA SER A 71 50.43 -30.42 -8.65
C SER A 71 51.01 -31.64 -9.37
N PHE A 72 52.30 -31.62 -9.61
CA PHE A 72 53.08 -32.72 -10.19
C PHE A 72 52.76 -33.02 -11.67
N LEU A 73 52.19 -32.06 -12.42
CA LEU A 73 52.02 -32.23 -13.85
C LEU A 73 53.31 -32.02 -14.63
N ASN A 74 53.38 -32.55 -15.87
CA ASN A 74 54.44 -32.19 -16.81
C ASN A 74 54.43 -30.67 -17.03
N LYS A 75 55.61 -30.02 -16.97
CA LYS A 75 55.72 -28.55 -16.97
C LYS A 75 55.10 -27.93 -18.18
N GLN A 76 55.44 -28.43 -19.36
CA GLN A 76 55.03 -27.87 -20.65
C GLN A 76 53.50 -28.08 -20.84
N GLN A 77 53.04 -29.31 -20.57
CA GLN A 77 51.61 -29.62 -20.65
C GLN A 77 50.77 -28.84 -19.63
N ALA A 78 51.30 -28.60 -18.42
CA ALA A 78 50.62 -27.80 -17.39
C ALA A 78 50.52 -26.34 -17.80
N GLN A 79 51.54 -25.78 -18.43
CA GLN A 79 51.50 -24.43 -18.96
C GLN A 79 50.44 -24.29 -20.07
N THR A 80 50.52 -25.15 -21.09
CA THR A 80 49.54 -25.19 -22.18
C THR A 80 48.11 -25.42 -21.68
N LEU A 81 47.92 -26.29 -20.70
CA LEU A 81 46.62 -26.51 -20.04
C LEU A 81 46.09 -25.25 -19.37
N SER A 82 46.94 -24.51 -18.64
CA SER A 82 46.57 -23.24 -18.02
C SER A 82 46.21 -22.17 -19.03
N GLU A 83 46.95 -22.07 -20.11
CA GLU A 83 46.71 -21.13 -21.22
C GLU A 83 45.37 -21.42 -21.89
N GLN A 84 45.08 -22.70 -22.19
CA GLN A 84 43.81 -23.10 -22.79
C GLN A 84 42.62 -22.86 -21.82
N LEU A 85 42.75 -23.19 -20.55
CA LEU A 85 41.74 -22.91 -19.56
C LEU A 85 41.43 -21.40 -19.45
N ASN A 86 42.49 -20.59 -19.42
CA ASN A 86 42.36 -19.15 -19.38
C ASN A 86 41.74 -18.57 -20.66
N SER A 87 42.03 -19.13 -21.82
CA SER A 87 41.40 -18.72 -23.09
C SER A 87 39.88 -19.04 -23.09
N VAL A 88 39.48 -20.25 -22.64
CA VAL A 88 38.05 -20.60 -22.57
C VAL A 88 37.33 -19.75 -21.52
N PHE A 89 37.98 -19.51 -20.38
CA PHE A 89 37.41 -18.65 -19.35
C PHE A 89 37.32 -17.17 -19.78
N ALA A 90 38.32 -16.68 -20.53
CA ALA A 90 38.30 -15.35 -21.12
C ALA A 90 37.09 -15.16 -22.05
N ASN A 91 36.87 -16.11 -22.96
CA ASN A 91 35.69 -16.05 -23.84
C ASN A 91 34.37 -16.00 -23.07
N HIS A 92 34.24 -16.78 -22.01
CA HIS A 92 33.07 -16.77 -21.13
C HIS A 92 32.90 -15.43 -20.37
N LEU A 93 34.00 -14.84 -19.89
CA LEU A 93 34.02 -13.51 -19.29
C LEU A 93 33.66 -12.41 -20.26
N GLU A 94 34.20 -12.45 -21.50
CA GLU A 94 33.88 -11.50 -22.58
C GLU A 94 32.37 -11.49 -22.85
N GLU A 95 31.72 -12.65 -22.91
CA GLU A 95 30.30 -12.80 -23.10
C GLU A 95 29.51 -12.19 -21.92
N LYS A 96 29.94 -12.49 -20.69
CA LYS A 96 29.33 -11.91 -19.45
C LYS A 96 29.45 -10.38 -19.42
N VAL A 97 30.63 -9.85 -19.78
CA VAL A 97 30.87 -8.40 -19.81
C VAL A 97 30.03 -7.72 -20.91
N ASN A 98 29.89 -8.36 -22.08
CA ASN A 98 29.02 -7.83 -23.13
C ASN A 98 27.55 -7.82 -22.74
N THR A 99 27.10 -8.86 -22.07
CA THR A 99 25.76 -8.89 -21.47
C THR A 99 25.57 -7.76 -20.43
N ALA A 100 26.56 -7.57 -19.56
CA ALA A 100 26.55 -6.48 -18.56
C ALA A 100 26.52 -5.10 -19.22
N LYS A 101 27.27 -4.88 -20.29
CA LYS A 101 27.23 -3.63 -21.10
C LYS A 101 25.85 -3.37 -21.69
N THR A 102 25.23 -4.41 -22.23
CA THR A 102 23.89 -4.30 -22.80
C THR A 102 22.86 -3.90 -21.72
N LEU A 103 22.92 -4.48 -20.52
CA LEU A 103 22.08 -4.12 -19.39
C LEU A 103 22.30 -2.67 -18.92
N VAL A 104 23.56 -2.27 -18.77
CA VAL A 104 23.88 -0.89 -18.37
C VAL A 104 23.38 0.10 -19.42
N LYS A 105 23.62 -0.16 -20.71
CA LYS A 105 23.11 0.68 -21.80
C LYS A 105 21.58 0.76 -21.77
N ARG A 106 20.89 -0.36 -21.59
CA ARG A 106 19.42 -0.41 -21.51
C ARG A 106 18.91 0.55 -20.44
N TYR A 107 19.43 0.46 -19.21
CA TYR A 107 18.98 1.29 -18.09
C TYR A 107 19.52 2.73 -18.13
N ALA A 108 20.58 2.99 -18.81
CA ALA A 108 21.08 4.36 -18.98
C ALA A 108 20.35 5.13 -20.09
N THR A 109 19.65 4.43 -21.02
CA THR A 109 19.14 5.09 -22.24
C THR A 109 17.73 4.75 -22.65
N ASN A 110 17.25 3.53 -22.38
CA ASN A 110 16.01 3.02 -22.95
C ASN A 110 14.91 2.82 -21.91
N GLU A 111 15.29 2.46 -20.68
CA GLU A 111 14.32 2.15 -19.62
C GLU A 111 14.77 2.75 -18.29
N TYR A 112 13.81 3.25 -17.51
CA TYR A 112 14.08 3.67 -16.14
C TYR A 112 14.43 2.46 -15.27
N LEU A 113 15.55 2.53 -14.56
CA LEU A 113 15.97 1.45 -13.65
C LEU A 113 15.06 1.39 -12.42
N ARG A 114 14.15 0.42 -12.39
CA ARG A 114 13.26 0.16 -11.26
C ARG A 114 13.98 -0.55 -10.12
N ASP A 115 13.48 -0.40 -8.90
CA ASP A 115 14.03 -1.05 -7.71
C ASP A 115 14.02 -2.58 -7.85
N SER A 116 12.98 -3.16 -8.45
CA SER A 116 12.88 -4.59 -8.74
C SER A 116 13.99 -5.12 -9.66
N ASN A 117 14.60 -4.28 -10.48
CA ASN A 117 15.66 -4.65 -11.41
C ASN A 117 17.08 -4.45 -10.83
N VAL A 118 17.22 -3.74 -9.69
CA VAL A 118 18.53 -3.51 -9.05
C VAL A 118 19.21 -4.82 -8.62
N PRO A 119 18.53 -5.86 -8.08
CA PRO A 119 19.16 -7.14 -7.76
C PRO A 119 19.78 -7.83 -8.99
N LEU A 120 19.10 -7.78 -10.15
CA LEU A 120 19.63 -8.32 -11.39
C LEU A 120 20.90 -7.56 -11.84
N LEU A 121 20.86 -6.23 -11.75
CA LEU A 121 22.03 -5.41 -12.06
C LEU A 121 23.19 -5.70 -11.10
N LYS A 122 22.90 -5.87 -9.81
CA LYS A 122 23.89 -6.24 -8.78
C LYS A 122 24.57 -7.56 -9.12
N SER A 123 23.82 -8.60 -9.46
CA SER A 123 24.38 -9.93 -9.76
C SER A 123 25.11 -9.96 -11.11
N ALA A 124 24.59 -9.31 -12.14
CA ALA A 124 25.13 -9.39 -13.51
C ALA A 124 26.25 -8.37 -13.81
N VAL A 125 26.26 -7.22 -13.14
CA VAL A 125 27.18 -6.11 -13.46
C VAL A 125 28.14 -5.84 -12.31
N PHE A 126 27.61 -5.56 -11.12
CA PHE A 126 28.47 -5.12 -10.00
C PHE A 126 29.33 -6.25 -9.44
N SER A 127 28.87 -7.50 -9.49
CA SER A 127 29.68 -8.65 -9.10
C SER A 127 30.91 -8.82 -10.02
N LEU A 128 30.74 -8.61 -11.32
CA LEU A 128 31.86 -8.61 -12.29
C LEU A 128 32.83 -7.46 -12.02
N ALA A 129 32.31 -6.26 -11.80
CA ALA A 129 33.15 -5.09 -11.50
C ALA A 129 33.94 -5.28 -10.19
N GLN A 130 33.35 -5.88 -9.17
CA GLN A 130 34.02 -6.20 -7.90
C GLN A 130 35.11 -7.26 -8.09
N GLN A 131 34.84 -8.32 -8.86
CA GLN A 131 35.83 -9.35 -9.18
C GLN A 131 37.01 -8.78 -9.96
N TYR A 132 36.75 -7.93 -10.96
CA TYR A 132 37.78 -7.21 -11.70
C TYR A 132 38.60 -6.32 -10.79
N GLY A 133 37.96 -5.48 -9.96
CA GLY A 133 38.60 -4.54 -9.06
C GLY A 133 39.54 -5.19 -8.04
N ALA A 134 39.30 -6.46 -7.69
CA ALA A 134 40.19 -7.23 -6.82
C ALA A 134 41.53 -7.58 -7.45
N ILE A 135 41.58 -7.86 -8.75
CA ILE A 135 42.79 -8.30 -9.45
C ILE A 135 42.82 -7.76 -10.91
N PRO A 136 42.89 -6.42 -11.13
CA PRO A 136 42.78 -5.84 -12.46
C PRO A 136 43.86 -6.29 -13.40
N ALA A 137 45.13 -6.38 -12.96
CA ALA A 137 46.26 -6.73 -13.78
C ALA A 137 46.14 -8.11 -14.45
N LEU A 138 45.49 -9.06 -13.78
CA LEU A 138 45.29 -10.41 -14.34
C LEU A 138 44.24 -10.40 -15.45
N TRP A 139 43.16 -9.63 -15.26
CA TRP A 139 42.07 -9.53 -16.27
C TRP A 139 42.52 -8.75 -17.51
N GLN A 140 43.39 -7.71 -17.34
CA GLN A 140 43.91 -6.90 -18.42
C GLN A 140 44.72 -7.72 -19.44
N GLN A 141 45.30 -8.86 -19.04
CA GLN A 141 46.07 -9.74 -19.93
C GLN A 141 45.19 -10.58 -20.85
N HIS A 142 43.91 -10.73 -20.53
CA HIS A 142 43.03 -11.72 -21.18
C HIS A 142 41.78 -11.15 -21.82
N LEU A 143 41.36 -9.93 -21.42
CA LEU A 143 40.16 -9.28 -21.96
C LEU A 143 40.49 -8.14 -22.93
N SER A 144 39.53 -7.83 -23.79
CA SER A 144 39.63 -6.71 -24.73
C SER A 144 39.74 -5.35 -24.01
N ALA A 145 40.50 -4.41 -24.63
CA ALA A 145 40.69 -3.07 -24.07
C ALA A 145 39.36 -2.33 -23.81
N ILE A 146 38.37 -2.53 -24.66
CA ILE A 146 37.03 -1.95 -24.52
C ILE A 146 36.31 -2.48 -23.26
N ASN A 147 36.44 -3.79 -22.97
CA ASN A 147 35.85 -4.43 -21.82
C ASN A 147 36.58 -4.05 -20.54
N ILE A 148 37.90 -3.93 -20.60
CA ILE A 148 38.69 -3.41 -19.46
C ILE A 148 38.28 -1.99 -19.12
N LYS A 149 38.17 -1.08 -20.08
CA LYS A 149 37.72 0.31 -19.85
C LYS A 149 36.35 0.34 -19.16
N PHE A 150 35.41 -0.47 -19.65
CA PHE A 150 34.06 -0.57 -19.03
C PHE A 150 34.11 -1.03 -17.57
N LEU A 151 34.85 -2.11 -17.28
CA LEU A 151 35.02 -2.65 -15.94
C LEU A 151 35.72 -1.67 -15.00
N THR A 152 36.71 -0.93 -15.49
CA THR A 152 37.42 0.09 -14.72
C THR A 152 36.48 1.22 -14.26
N ILE A 153 35.66 1.71 -15.20
CA ILE A 153 34.64 2.73 -14.88
C ILE A 153 33.65 2.22 -13.82
N LEU A 154 33.18 0.98 -13.98
CA LEU A 154 32.22 0.41 -13.00
C LEU A 154 32.85 0.15 -11.62
N SER A 155 34.10 -0.33 -11.60
CA SER A 155 34.81 -0.63 -10.33
C SER A 155 35.19 0.63 -9.55
N SER A 156 35.21 1.80 -10.20
CA SER A 156 35.43 3.09 -9.53
C SER A 156 34.21 3.65 -8.80
N SER A 157 33.01 3.07 -9.02
CA SER A 157 31.81 3.51 -8.33
C SER A 157 31.83 3.09 -6.85
N PRO A 158 31.63 4.02 -5.91
CA PRO A 158 31.84 3.74 -4.49
C PRO A 158 30.81 2.75 -3.91
N THR A 159 29.57 2.76 -4.42
CA THR A 159 28.49 1.84 -3.97
C THR A 159 27.53 1.50 -5.11
N VAL A 160 26.82 0.38 -4.95
CA VAL A 160 25.72 -0.03 -5.85
C VAL A 160 24.63 1.05 -5.90
N ALA A 161 24.31 1.67 -4.77
CA ALA A 161 23.32 2.74 -4.67
C ALA A 161 23.73 3.96 -5.50
N HIS A 162 24.99 4.39 -5.40
CA HIS A 162 25.52 5.50 -6.20
C HIS A 162 25.46 5.23 -7.70
N ALA A 163 25.90 4.04 -8.12
CA ALA A 163 25.85 3.66 -9.54
C ALA A 163 24.39 3.56 -10.06
N THR A 164 23.47 3.06 -9.22
CA THR A 164 22.03 3.03 -9.54
C THR A 164 21.48 4.43 -9.77
N GLU A 165 21.83 5.37 -8.91
CA GLU A 165 21.41 6.77 -9.04
C GLU A 165 22.00 7.44 -10.29
N GLN A 166 23.25 7.19 -10.59
CA GLN A 166 23.88 7.69 -11.83
C GLN A 166 23.18 7.16 -13.09
N LEU A 167 22.81 5.89 -13.13
CA LEU A 167 22.05 5.32 -14.24
C LEU A 167 20.69 5.98 -14.41
N ARG A 168 19.97 6.19 -13.29
CA ARG A 168 18.68 6.90 -13.29
C ARG A 168 18.82 8.33 -13.81
N LYS A 169 19.80 9.09 -13.32
CA LYS A 169 20.08 10.46 -13.77
C LYS A 169 20.45 10.50 -15.26
N SER A 170 21.23 9.54 -15.75
CA SER A 170 21.59 9.44 -17.16
C SER A 170 20.36 9.21 -18.04
N TYR A 171 19.48 8.30 -17.64
CA TYR A 171 18.20 8.06 -18.31
C TYR A 171 17.30 9.31 -18.28
N GLU A 172 17.16 9.96 -17.12
CA GLU A 172 16.35 11.18 -16.94
C GLU A 172 16.81 12.28 -17.88
N GLN A 173 18.11 12.60 -17.89
CA GLN A 173 18.69 13.63 -18.77
C GLN A 173 18.44 13.33 -20.24
N LYS A 174 18.70 12.10 -20.68
CA LYS A 174 18.52 11.69 -22.06
C LYS A 174 17.05 11.77 -22.47
N THR A 175 16.15 11.31 -21.62
CA THR A 175 14.70 11.31 -21.88
C THR A 175 14.15 12.73 -21.89
N LEU A 176 14.58 13.60 -20.97
CA LEU A 176 14.23 15.02 -20.97
C LEU A 176 14.54 15.71 -22.29
N THR A 177 15.73 15.45 -22.83
CA THR A 177 16.15 16.01 -24.12
C THR A 177 15.38 15.40 -25.29
N ALA A 178 15.26 14.07 -25.31
CA ALA A 178 14.66 13.36 -26.43
C ALA A 178 13.13 13.60 -26.56
N ARG A 179 12.45 13.90 -25.45
CA ARG A 179 10.99 14.11 -25.42
C ARG A 179 10.62 15.56 -25.07
N ALA A 180 11.53 16.51 -25.26
CA ALA A 180 11.28 17.91 -24.90
C ALA A 180 10.04 18.48 -25.59
N ASP A 181 9.89 18.23 -26.90
CA ASP A 181 8.76 18.71 -27.70
C ASP A 181 7.42 18.14 -27.20
N PHE A 182 7.41 16.84 -26.88
CA PHE A 182 6.21 16.22 -26.29
C PHE A 182 5.81 16.89 -24.98
N TYR A 183 6.76 17.14 -24.07
CA TYR A 183 6.46 17.78 -22.77
C TYR A 183 6.06 19.26 -22.89
N ASN A 184 6.40 19.89 -24.01
CA ASN A 184 5.98 21.27 -24.29
C ASN A 184 4.53 21.37 -24.73
N VAL A 185 3.96 20.31 -25.34
CA VAL A 185 2.64 20.34 -25.97
C VAL A 185 1.58 19.42 -25.34
N VAL A 186 2.01 18.45 -24.52
CA VAL A 186 1.12 17.43 -23.92
C VAL A 186 0.05 18.01 -22.98
N GLU A 187 0.26 19.22 -22.49
CA GLU A 187 -0.68 19.96 -21.66
C GLU A 187 -0.89 21.39 -22.19
N SER A 188 -1.88 22.12 -21.65
CA SER A 188 -2.16 23.51 -22.06
C SER A 188 -0.96 24.45 -21.87
N ASN A 189 -0.13 24.15 -20.88
CA ASN A 189 1.13 24.86 -20.65
C ASN A 189 2.25 23.82 -20.64
N PRO A 190 3.46 24.19 -21.07
CA PRO A 190 4.63 23.31 -20.98
C PRO A 190 4.83 22.78 -19.57
N LEU A 191 5.11 21.50 -19.44
CA LEU A 191 5.39 20.90 -18.14
C LEU A 191 6.67 21.51 -17.54
N THR A 192 6.65 21.83 -16.24
CA THR A 192 7.84 22.27 -15.51
C THR A 192 8.88 21.14 -15.44
N HIS A 193 10.11 21.47 -15.05
CA HIS A 193 11.17 20.47 -14.92
C HIS A 193 10.80 19.35 -13.95
N GLU A 194 10.25 19.68 -12.77
CA GLU A 194 9.81 18.74 -11.76
C GLU A 194 8.65 17.86 -12.25
N GLN A 195 7.71 18.42 -12.97
CA GLN A 195 6.59 17.70 -13.57
C GLN A 195 7.10 16.70 -14.61
N ARG A 196 8.05 17.09 -15.47
CA ARG A 196 8.70 16.18 -16.44
C ARG A 196 9.41 15.02 -15.74
N LEU A 197 10.16 15.31 -14.67
CA LEU A 197 10.80 14.26 -13.87
C LEU A 197 9.78 13.30 -13.26
N ALA A 198 8.66 13.81 -12.74
CA ALA A 198 7.57 12.98 -12.19
C ALA A 198 6.95 12.07 -13.28
N VAL A 199 6.85 12.54 -14.53
CA VAL A 199 6.40 11.74 -15.67
C VAL A 199 7.45 10.67 -16.02
N ILE A 200 8.73 11.02 -16.12
CA ILE A 200 9.83 10.13 -16.57
C ILE A 200 10.13 9.03 -15.54
N ARG A 201 10.13 9.36 -14.26
CA ARG A 201 10.43 8.43 -13.17
C ARG A 201 9.37 7.33 -13.10
N ASN A 202 9.74 6.14 -13.54
CA ASN A 202 8.84 4.98 -13.63
C ASN A 202 9.36 3.83 -12.76
N ASN A 203 9.52 4.10 -11.46
CA ASN A 203 9.88 3.10 -10.46
C ASN A 203 8.67 2.19 -10.14
N ASP A 204 8.87 1.08 -9.44
CA ASP A 204 7.80 0.15 -9.03
C ASP A 204 6.76 0.84 -8.14
N LYS A 205 7.21 1.78 -7.29
CA LYS A 205 6.35 2.61 -6.44
C LYS A 205 6.80 4.06 -6.55
N ASN A 206 5.87 4.94 -6.90
CA ASN A 206 6.13 6.37 -6.99
C ASN A 206 5.12 7.13 -6.13
N LEU A 207 5.61 8.04 -5.31
CA LEU A 207 4.78 9.00 -4.57
C LEU A 207 5.10 10.41 -5.09
N VAL A 208 4.07 11.10 -5.57
CA VAL A 208 4.18 12.49 -6.02
C VAL A 208 3.49 13.39 -4.99
N LEU A 209 4.28 14.18 -4.28
CA LEU A 209 3.79 15.17 -3.31
C LEU A 209 3.68 16.52 -4.01
N ALA A 210 2.49 17.11 -3.98
CA ALA A 210 2.23 18.37 -4.64
C ALA A 210 1.06 19.12 -3.96
N ALA A 211 1.17 20.44 -3.80
CA ALA A 211 0.13 21.30 -3.25
C ALA A 211 -1.11 21.36 -4.17
N ALA A 212 -2.21 21.91 -3.70
CA ALA A 212 -3.38 22.17 -4.54
C ALA A 212 -3.02 23.13 -5.68
N GLY A 213 -3.54 22.90 -6.90
CA GLY A 213 -3.29 23.75 -8.06
C GLY A 213 -1.93 23.56 -8.77
N THR A 214 -1.03 22.71 -8.28
CA THR A 214 0.33 22.51 -8.86
C THR A 214 0.36 21.58 -10.07
N GLY A 215 -0.77 21.14 -10.61
CA GLY A 215 -0.84 20.31 -11.81
C GLY A 215 -0.73 18.79 -11.59
N LYS A 216 -1.14 18.27 -10.42
CA LYS A 216 -1.17 16.82 -10.18
C LYS A 216 -1.90 16.03 -11.27
N THR A 217 -3.07 16.51 -11.68
CA THR A 217 -3.87 15.90 -12.74
C THR A 217 -3.16 15.96 -14.09
N SER A 218 -2.46 17.06 -14.38
CA SER A 218 -1.65 17.22 -15.59
C SER A 218 -0.52 16.20 -15.66
N VAL A 219 0.22 16.02 -14.57
CA VAL A 219 1.28 15.02 -14.50
C VAL A 219 0.75 13.60 -14.69
N MET A 220 -0.44 13.29 -14.12
CA MET A 220 -1.04 11.96 -14.26
C MET A 220 -1.43 11.66 -15.71
N VAL A 221 -2.09 12.62 -16.38
CA VAL A 221 -2.49 12.50 -17.80
C VAL A 221 -1.25 12.44 -18.69
N ALA A 222 -0.27 13.33 -18.49
CA ALA A 222 0.97 13.35 -19.24
C ALA A 222 1.76 12.05 -19.07
N LYS A 223 1.81 11.46 -17.86
CA LYS A 223 2.47 10.17 -17.61
C LYS A 223 1.78 9.03 -18.36
N ALA A 224 0.46 8.98 -18.38
CA ALA A 224 -0.27 7.97 -19.14
C ALA A 224 -0.01 8.09 -20.64
N LEU A 225 -0.05 9.30 -21.19
CA LEU A 225 0.26 9.56 -22.59
C LEU A 225 1.71 9.25 -22.95
N ASP A 226 2.68 9.61 -22.10
CA ASP A 226 4.10 9.30 -22.30
C ASP A 226 4.36 7.78 -22.31
N LEU A 227 3.73 7.03 -21.41
CA LEU A 227 3.83 5.57 -21.37
C LEU A 227 3.27 4.92 -22.64
N ILE A 228 2.18 5.44 -23.18
CA ILE A 228 1.58 4.95 -24.42
C ILE A 228 2.44 5.34 -25.63
N ALA A 229 2.82 6.62 -25.74
CA ALA A 229 3.53 7.14 -26.92
C ALA A 229 4.98 6.63 -27.02
N HIS A 230 5.67 6.49 -25.89
CA HIS A 230 7.10 6.22 -25.87
C HIS A 230 7.50 4.98 -25.07
N GLY A 231 6.63 4.53 -24.15
CA GLY A 231 6.91 3.39 -23.27
C GLY A 231 6.44 2.04 -23.82
N GLY A 232 5.75 2.01 -24.97
CA GLY A 232 5.20 0.79 -25.56
C GLY A 232 4.12 0.11 -24.70
N VAL A 233 3.51 0.85 -23.78
CA VAL A 233 2.44 0.36 -22.89
C VAL A 233 1.10 0.55 -23.61
N LYS A 234 0.30 -0.51 -23.68
CA LYS A 234 -1.04 -0.41 -24.26
C LYS A 234 -2.01 0.28 -23.29
N PRO A 235 -3.00 1.05 -23.77
CA PRO A 235 -3.98 1.71 -22.92
C PRO A 235 -4.69 0.76 -21.91
N GLU A 236 -4.97 -0.48 -22.33
CA GLU A 236 -5.63 -1.49 -21.51
C GLU A 236 -4.78 -1.97 -20.32
N GLN A 237 -3.47 -1.71 -20.36
CA GLN A 237 -2.52 -2.04 -19.30
C GLN A 237 -2.39 -0.92 -18.25
N ILE A 238 -3.07 0.22 -18.47
CA ILE A 238 -3.04 1.37 -17.58
C ILE A 238 -4.39 1.47 -16.85
N LEU A 239 -4.33 1.51 -15.53
CA LEU A 239 -5.47 1.78 -14.67
C LEU A 239 -5.24 3.08 -13.91
N ILE A 240 -6.17 4.02 -14.05
CA ILE A 240 -6.18 5.28 -13.29
C ILE A 240 -7.38 5.23 -12.33
N LEU A 241 -7.12 5.46 -11.04
CA LEU A 241 -8.15 5.50 -10.02
C LEU A 241 -8.36 6.93 -9.52
N ALA A 242 -9.62 7.36 -9.54
CA ALA A 242 -10.06 8.64 -9.03
C ALA A 242 -10.90 8.46 -7.75
N TYR A 243 -10.91 9.50 -6.91
CA TYR A 243 -11.65 9.46 -5.66
C TYR A 243 -13.17 9.41 -5.87
N ASN A 244 -13.69 10.20 -6.80
CA ASN A 244 -15.13 10.30 -7.10
C ASN A 244 -15.40 10.23 -8.61
N LYS A 245 -16.68 10.10 -8.96
CA LYS A 245 -17.14 9.95 -10.35
C LYS A 245 -16.84 11.20 -11.20
N ASN A 246 -16.97 12.40 -10.62
CA ASN A 246 -16.70 13.65 -11.34
C ASN A 246 -15.21 13.75 -11.71
N ALA A 247 -14.31 13.42 -10.77
CA ALA A 247 -12.87 13.40 -11.05
C ALA A 247 -12.50 12.34 -12.10
N ALA A 248 -13.15 11.16 -12.09
CA ALA A 248 -12.94 10.15 -13.13
C ALA A 248 -13.38 10.63 -14.50
N ASN A 249 -14.54 11.29 -14.60
CA ASN A 249 -15.05 11.85 -15.84
C ASN A 249 -14.16 13.00 -16.36
N GLU A 250 -13.72 13.91 -15.49
CA GLU A 250 -12.80 15.00 -15.82
C GLU A 250 -11.47 14.45 -16.36
N LEU A 251 -10.88 13.45 -15.70
CA LEU A 251 -9.66 12.79 -16.17
C LEU A 251 -9.83 12.16 -17.54
N ASN A 252 -10.97 11.52 -17.80
CA ASN A 252 -11.26 10.89 -19.09
C ASN A 252 -11.41 11.94 -20.20
N GLN A 253 -12.15 13.01 -19.97
CA GLN A 253 -12.29 14.12 -20.91
C GLN A 253 -10.92 14.77 -21.20
N ARG A 254 -10.15 15.04 -20.16
CA ARG A 254 -8.83 15.65 -20.25
C ARG A 254 -7.86 14.76 -21.00
N PHE A 255 -7.83 13.46 -20.73
CA PHE A 255 -6.99 12.52 -21.46
C PHE A 255 -7.30 12.56 -22.97
N ASN A 256 -8.57 12.46 -23.36
CA ASN A 256 -8.99 12.49 -24.75
C ASN A 256 -8.58 13.80 -25.46
N LEU A 257 -8.81 14.94 -24.81
CA LEU A 257 -8.43 16.24 -25.31
C LEU A 257 -6.91 16.33 -25.55
N ARG A 258 -6.10 15.89 -24.58
CA ARG A 258 -4.65 15.95 -24.67
C ARG A 258 -4.07 14.94 -25.67
N ALA A 259 -4.66 13.75 -25.77
CA ALA A 259 -4.28 12.77 -26.79
C ALA A 259 -4.49 13.34 -28.19
N GLN A 260 -5.63 14.01 -28.45
CA GLN A 260 -5.91 14.66 -29.73
C GLN A 260 -4.91 15.79 -30.02
N GLN A 261 -4.63 16.66 -29.04
CA GLN A 261 -3.68 17.77 -29.20
C GLN A 261 -2.24 17.28 -29.46
N ALA A 262 -1.87 16.14 -28.90
CA ALA A 262 -0.58 15.49 -29.14
C ALA A 262 -0.56 14.63 -30.43
N ASN A 263 -1.61 14.67 -31.25
CA ASN A 263 -1.79 13.85 -32.44
C ASN A 263 -1.66 12.33 -32.18
N LEU A 264 -2.05 11.88 -30.97
CA LEU A 264 -2.06 10.49 -30.59
C LEU A 264 -3.46 9.91 -30.82
N ASN A 265 -3.57 9.00 -31.79
CA ASN A 265 -4.82 8.27 -32.03
C ASN A 265 -4.87 7.03 -31.12
N VAL A 266 -5.16 7.25 -29.85
CA VAL A 266 -5.19 6.21 -28.82
C VAL A 266 -6.50 6.25 -28.03
N THR A 267 -7.00 5.09 -27.66
CA THR A 267 -8.15 4.96 -26.74
C THR A 267 -7.72 5.34 -25.32
N PRO A 268 -8.63 5.92 -24.51
CA PRO A 268 -8.30 6.22 -23.12
C PRO A 268 -8.03 4.94 -22.32
N PRO A 269 -7.13 5.01 -21.33
CA PRO A 269 -6.92 3.92 -20.38
C PRO A 269 -8.18 3.69 -19.54
N THR A 270 -8.20 2.62 -18.75
CA THR A 270 -9.28 2.37 -17.80
C THR A 270 -9.22 3.41 -16.66
N ILE A 271 -10.15 4.36 -16.64
CA ILE A 271 -10.27 5.40 -15.60
C ILE A 271 -11.53 5.16 -14.79
N LEU A 272 -11.41 4.81 -13.52
CA LEU A 272 -12.52 4.39 -12.65
C LEU A 272 -12.38 4.97 -11.24
N THR A 273 -13.47 4.94 -10.49
CA THR A 273 -13.42 5.08 -9.03
C THR A 273 -13.07 3.73 -8.39
N PHE A 274 -12.60 3.74 -7.11
CA PHE A 274 -12.38 2.51 -6.36
C PHE A 274 -13.62 1.61 -6.29
N HIS A 275 -14.80 2.20 -6.10
CA HIS A 275 -16.07 1.47 -6.08
C HIS A 275 -16.38 0.81 -7.44
N ALA A 276 -16.19 1.54 -8.53
CA ALA A 276 -16.40 1.00 -9.88
C ALA A 276 -15.42 -0.13 -10.22
N LEU A 277 -14.14 0.00 -9.79
CA LEU A 277 -13.16 -1.08 -9.91
C LEU A 277 -13.59 -2.31 -9.12
N GLY A 278 -14.02 -2.14 -7.85
CA GLY A 278 -14.51 -3.24 -7.02
C GLY A 278 -15.67 -3.98 -7.67
N LEU A 279 -16.64 -3.25 -8.23
CA LEU A 279 -17.76 -3.82 -8.97
C LEU A 279 -17.29 -4.61 -10.21
N LYS A 280 -16.36 -4.04 -11.00
CA LYS A 280 -15.80 -4.69 -12.19
C LYS A 280 -15.08 -6.00 -11.84
N LEU A 281 -14.32 -6.01 -10.74
CA LEU A 281 -13.65 -7.22 -10.25
C LEU A 281 -14.63 -8.30 -9.78
N LEU A 282 -15.70 -7.92 -9.09
CA LEU A 282 -16.75 -8.86 -8.68
C LEU A 282 -17.49 -9.46 -9.88
N GLN A 283 -17.77 -8.66 -10.91
CA GLN A 283 -18.38 -9.12 -12.15
C GLN A 283 -17.46 -10.09 -12.90
N SER A 284 -16.17 -9.80 -13.01
CA SER A 284 -15.20 -10.69 -13.67
C SER A 284 -15.02 -12.04 -12.96
N ALA A 285 -15.29 -12.08 -11.65
CA ALA A 285 -15.25 -13.31 -10.85
C ALA A 285 -16.56 -14.12 -10.91
N ASN A 286 -17.45 -13.87 -11.88
CA ASN A 286 -18.76 -14.49 -12.04
C ASN A 286 -19.68 -14.40 -10.80
N LYS A 287 -19.43 -13.43 -9.93
CA LYS A 287 -20.31 -13.13 -8.79
C LYS A 287 -21.29 -12.04 -9.25
N THR A 288 -22.34 -12.45 -9.97
CA THR A 288 -23.46 -11.57 -10.32
C THR A 288 -24.19 -11.11 -9.06
N ARG A 289 -23.71 -10.04 -8.45
CA ARG A 289 -24.45 -9.34 -7.40
C ARG A 289 -24.94 -8.03 -8.01
N SER A 290 -26.25 -7.83 -8.00
CA SER A 290 -26.85 -6.54 -8.32
C SER A 290 -26.50 -5.54 -7.21
N LEU A 291 -26.27 -4.29 -7.58
CA LEU A 291 -26.21 -3.21 -6.59
C LEU A 291 -27.56 -3.14 -5.88
N SER A 292 -27.53 -2.87 -4.58
CA SER A 292 -28.75 -2.57 -3.83
C SER A 292 -29.54 -1.46 -4.55
N PRO A 293 -30.88 -1.57 -4.66
CA PRO A 293 -31.70 -0.49 -5.23
C PRO A 293 -31.47 0.86 -4.52
N PHE A 294 -30.98 0.84 -3.30
CA PHE A 294 -30.69 2.03 -2.50
C PHE A 294 -29.27 2.62 -2.69
N ALA A 295 -28.40 1.97 -3.47
CA ALA A 295 -26.99 2.36 -3.57
C ALA A 295 -26.78 3.78 -4.12
N ASN A 296 -27.72 4.28 -4.93
CA ASN A 296 -27.68 5.60 -5.54
C ASN A 296 -28.86 6.51 -5.15
N ASP A 297 -29.72 6.06 -4.23
CA ASP A 297 -30.90 6.79 -3.80
C ASP A 297 -31.01 6.80 -2.26
N ALA A 298 -30.38 7.80 -1.66
CA ALA A 298 -30.40 8.01 -0.21
C ALA A 298 -31.82 8.31 0.33
N MET A 299 -32.68 8.93 -0.49
CA MET A 299 -34.07 9.20 -0.09
C MET A 299 -34.89 7.91 -0.03
N ALA A 300 -34.75 7.04 -1.02
CA ALA A 300 -35.41 5.74 -1.02
C ALA A 300 -34.93 4.88 0.15
N LEU A 301 -33.61 4.89 0.45
CA LEU A 301 -33.05 4.21 1.60
C LEU A 301 -33.66 4.74 2.91
N ASN A 302 -33.67 6.05 3.11
CA ASN A 302 -34.23 6.66 4.32
C ASN A 302 -35.72 6.34 4.48
N LYS A 303 -36.50 6.41 3.41
CA LYS A 303 -37.92 6.05 3.43
C LYS A 303 -38.16 4.57 3.80
N TRP A 304 -37.36 3.70 3.20
CA TRP A 304 -37.42 2.26 3.50
C TRP A 304 -37.02 2.01 4.95
N PHE A 305 -35.89 2.60 5.41
CA PHE A 305 -35.38 2.42 6.76
C PHE A 305 -36.36 2.93 7.83
N THR A 306 -36.93 4.11 7.62
CA THR A 306 -37.94 4.66 8.54
C THR A 306 -39.16 3.76 8.66
N LYS A 307 -39.63 3.24 7.51
CA LYS A 307 -40.76 2.30 7.50
C LYS A 307 -40.42 0.98 8.18
N TRP A 308 -39.25 0.40 7.88
CA TRP A 308 -38.77 -0.83 8.47
C TRP A 308 -38.58 -0.66 9.99
N LEU A 309 -37.88 0.39 10.42
CA LEU A 309 -37.65 0.68 11.83
C LEU A 309 -38.97 0.84 12.59
N GLY A 310 -39.89 1.65 12.08
CA GLY A 310 -41.18 1.88 12.69
C GLY A 310 -42.02 0.58 12.78
N ASN A 311 -41.94 -0.30 11.80
CA ASN A 311 -42.60 -1.60 11.88
C ASN A 311 -41.94 -2.53 12.90
N THR A 312 -40.61 -2.61 12.88
CA THR A 312 -39.84 -3.50 13.79
C THR A 312 -40.00 -3.09 15.23
N LEU A 313 -39.99 -1.78 15.53
CA LEU A 313 -40.25 -1.28 16.89
C LEU A 313 -41.66 -1.61 17.41
N LYS A 314 -42.63 -1.76 16.51
CA LYS A 314 -44.02 -2.14 16.89
C LYS A 314 -44.20 -3.65 17.04
N THR A 315 -43.48 -4.46 16.28
CA THR A 315 -43.72 -5.90 16.20
C THR A 315 -42.75 -6.73 17.02
N ASP A 316 -41.56 -6.18 17.32
CA ASP A 316 -40.50 -6.85 18.08
C ASP A 316 -40.17 -6.05 19.36
N SER A 317 -40.77 -6.47 20.45
CA SER A 317 -40.59 -5.85 21.77
C SER A 317 -39.13 -5.95 22.27
N ARG A 318 -38.45 -7.04 21.94
CA ARG A 318 -37.03 -7.23 22.33
C ARG A 318 -36.13 -6.26 21.58
N PHE A 319 -36.35 -6.13 20.28
CA PHE A 319 -35.61 -5.15 19.45
C PHE A 319 -35.90 -3.73 19.92
N CYS A 320 -37.17 -3.42 20.24
CA CYS A 320 -37.60 -2.12 20.76
C CYS A 320 -36.87 -1.78 22.07
N LYS A 321 -36.83 -2.73 23.01
CA LYS A 321 -36.10 -2.57 24.27
C LYS A 321 -34.61 -2.26 24.02
N THR A 322 -33.92 -3.12 23.26
CA THR A 322 -32.48 -2.94 22.95
C THR A 322 -32.21 -1.64 22.22
N PHE A 323 -33.05 -1.25 21.26
CA PHE A 323 -32.91 -0.01 20.51
C PHE A 323 -32.98 1.21 21.44
N VAL A 324 -33.95 1.21 22.36
CA VAL A 324 -34.10 2.30 23.35
C VAL A 324 -32.93 2.31 24.31
N GLU A 325 -32.54 1.17 24.87
CA GLU A 325 -31.37 1.05 25.74
C GLU A 325 -30.12 1.60 25.09
N THR A 326 -29.85 1.23 23.80
CA THR A 326 -28.68 1.73 23.04
C THR A 326 -28.73 3.23 22.79
N LEU A 327 -29.91 3.81 22.57
CA LEU A 327 -30.05 5.27 22.40
C LEU A 327 -29.82 6.04 23.70
N TYR A 328 -30.01 5.39 24.84
CA TYR A 328 -29.93 6.00 26.15
C TYR A 328 -28.72 5.59 26.97
N GLU A 329 -27.82 4.78 26.41
CA GLU A 329 -26.49 4.63 27.00
C GLU A 329 -25.84 6.02 27.12
N PRO A 330 -25.44 6.44 28.35
CA PRO A 330 -24.79 7.72 28.54
C PRO A 330 -23.55 7.75 27.67
N THR A 331 -23.54 8.63 26.69
CA THR A 331 -22.35 8.87 25.87
C THR A 331 -21.34 9.69 26.69
N ASP A 332 -20.80 9.14 27.76
CA ASP A 332 -19.70 9.74 28.52
C ASP A 332 -18.39 9.84 27.75
N SER A 333 -18.36 9.33 26.52
CA SER A 333 -17.15 9.32 25.67
C SER A 333 -17.08 10.45 24.62
N LEU A 334 -18.05 11.36 24.54
CA LEU A 334 -18.06 12.44 23.53
C LEU A 334 -18.01 13.87 24.09
N ASN A 335 -17.75 14.07 25.39
CA ASN A 335 -17.65 15.39 25.99
C ASN A 335 -16.24 15.78 26.42
N THR A 336 -15.28 15.72 25.48
CA THR A 336 -14.01 16.42 25.63
C THR A 336 -13.65 17.15 24.33
N GLU A 337 -14.49 18.10 23.93
CA GLU A 337 -14.04 19.25 23.13
C GLU A 337 -14.96 20.44 23.36
N THR A 338 -14.40 21.46 23.98
CA THR A 338 -14.84 22.82 24.20
C THR A 338 -15.83 23.36 23.15
N ARG A 339 -17.10 23.49 23.52
CA ARG A 339 -18.01 24.42 22.86
C ARG A 339 -18.07 25.72 23.67
N THR A 340 -17.41 26.74 23.19
CA THR A 340 -17.64 28.14 23.56
C THR A 340 -19.12 28.47 23.25
N ALA A 341 -19.89 28.61 24.31
CA ALA A 341 -21.31 28.92 24.24
C ALA A 341 -21.49 30.40 23.79
N THR A 342 -21.88 30.60 22.55
CA THR A 342 -22.60 31.83 22.14
C THR A 342 -24.02 31.78 22.70
N LYS A 343 -24.38 32.77 23.50
CA LYS A 343 -25.73 33.00 24.02
C LYS A 343 -26.71 33.08 22.86
N THR A 344 -27.41 32.01 22.53
CA THR A 344 -28.57 32.01 21.66
C THR A 344 -29.79 31.60 22.49
N THR A 345 -30.82 32.37 22.43
CA THR A 345 -32.15 32.20 23.07
C THR A 345 -32.61 30.75 22.82
N ILE A 346 -32.72 29.95 23.90
CA ILE A 346 -33.14 28.56 23.84
C ILE A 346 -34.64 28.57 23.50
N LYS A 347 -35.00 28.26 22.26
CA LYS A 347 -36.38 27.87 21.90
C LYS A 347 -36.73 26.63 22.73
N ALA A 348 -37.90 26.63 23.37
CA ALA A 348 -38.43 25.48 24.10
C ALA A 348 -38.37 24.23 23.15
N GLN A 349 -37.51 23.30 23.47
CA GLN A 349 -37.30 22.10 22.65
C GLN A 349 -38.39 21.11 23.01
N THR A 350 -39.25 20.73 22.06
CA THR A 350 -40.27 19.70 22.23
C THR A 350 -39.79 18.37 21.68
N TYR A 351 -40.03 17.30 22.42
CA TYR A 351 -39.62 15.94 22.04
C TYR A 351 -40.85 15.12 21.65
N HIS A 352 -40.72 14.27 20.62
CA HIS A 352 -41.76 13.36 20.17
C HIS A 352 -41.53 11.96 20.72
N THR A 353 -42.49 11.41 21.45
CA THR A 353 -42.43 10.06 22.03
C THR A 353 -42.74 8.99 20.97
N LEU A 354 -42.44 7.72 21.31
CA LEU A 354 -42.80 6.57 20.44
C LEU A 354 -44.33 6.39 20.34
N SER A 355 -45.09 6.82 21.33
CA SER A 355 -46.55 6.83 21.29
C SER A 355 -47.14 8.01 20.49
N GLY A 356 -46.31 8.95 20.00
CA GLY A 356 -46.75 10.14 19.28
C GLY A 356 -47.09 11.35 20.17
N LEU A 357 -46.87 11.30 21.46
CA LEU A 357 -47.03 12.42 22.36
C LEU A 357 -45.91 13.45 22.19
N LYS A 358 -46.20 14.72 22.52
CA LYS A 358 -45.21 15.78 22.56
C LYS A 358 -44.93 16.14 24.01
N VAL A 359 -43.68 16.02 24.43
CA VAL A 359 -43.23 16.30 25.80
C VAL A 359 -42.21 17.42 25.84
N SER A 360 -42.08 18.09 26.96
CA SER A 360 -41.29 19.32 27.12
C SER A 360 -39.83 19.07 27.47
N SER A 361 -39.46 17.87 27.90
CA SER A 361 -38.07 17.55 28.26
C SER A 361 -37.62 16.16 27.79
N TYR A 362 -36.31 15.98 27.68
CA TYR A 362 -35.73 14.69 27.32
C TYR A 362 -36.02 13.59 28.36
N GLN A 363 -36.04 13.95 29.62
CA GLN A 363 -36.34 13.00 30.70
C GLN A 363 -37.82 12.53 30.65
N LEU A 364 -38.75 13.43 30.37
CA LEU A 364 -40.13 13.06 30.11
C LEU A 364 -40.31 12.20 28.87
N LEU A 365 -39.49 12.41 27.85
CA LEU A 365 -39.42 11.52 26.67
C LEU A 365 -39.05 10.10 27.09
N LEU A 366 -38.01 9.95 27.94
CA LEU A 366 -37.58 8.64 28.45
C LEU A 366 -38.71 7.93 29.19
N ILE A 367 -39.32 8.61 30.15
CA ILE A 367 -40.39 8.08 30.95
C ILE A 367 -41.59 7.66 30.10
N ALA A 368 -42.02 8.52 29.17
CA ALA A 368 -43.15 8.21 28.29
C ALA A 368 -42.84 7.01 27.38
N ASN A 369 -41.63 6.93 26.84
CA ASN A 369 -41.21 5.80 25.98
C ASN A 369 -41.12 4.50 26.82
N TRP A 370 -40.61 4.56 28.04
CA TRP A 370 -40.56 3.42 28.94
C TRP A 370 -41.98 2.92 29.24
N LEU A 371 -42.92 3.79 29.65
CA LEU A 371 -44.33 3.45 29.90
C LEU A 371 -44.95 2.79 28.63
N TYR A 372 -44.73 3.36 27.47
CA TYR A 372 -45.23 2.83 26.19
C TYR A 372 -44.67 1.42 25.89
N MET A 373 -43.37 1.20 26.08
CA MET A 373 -42.72 -0.09 25.81
C MET A 373 -43.22 -1.20 26.73
N TYR A 374 -43.56 -0.88 27.99
CA TYR A 374 -44.13 -1.84 28.94
C TYR A 374 -45.64 -1.96 28.81
N GLY A 375 -46.28 -1.34 27.82
CA GLY A 375 -47.71 -1.43 27.57
C GLY A 375 -48.54 -0.70 28.60
N ILE A 376 -47.95 0.24 29.33
CA ILE A 376 -48.65 1.04 30.35
C ILE A 376 -49.30 2.24 29.67
N GLU A 377 -50.64 2.23 29.65
CA GLU A 377 -51.41 3.35 29.10
C GLU A 377 -51.21 4.60 29.96
N HIS A 378 -50.86 5.72 29.32
CA HIS A 378 -50.56 6.97 29.99
C HIS A 378 -50.97 8.18 29.13
N THR A 379 -51.34 9.26 29.83
CA THR A 379 -51.65 10.57 29.22
C THR A 379 -50.70 11.61 29.77
N TYR A 380 -50.19 12.48 28.89
CA TYR A 380 -49.32 13.60 29.27
C TYR A 380 -50.17 14.75 29.76
N GLN A 381 -50.00 15.14 31.02
CA GLN A 381 -50.79 16.19 31.66
C GLN A 381 -50.19 17.58 31.47
N ASN A 382 -48.85 17.69 31.59
CA ASN A 382 -48.09 18.93 31.50
C ASN A 382 -48.66 20.06 32.40
N ASP A 383 -49.02 19.69 33.62
CA ASP A 383 -49.47 20.64 34.61
C ASP A 383 -48.50 20.71 35.82
N ASP A 384 -48.73 21.68 36.73
CA ASP A 384 -47.83 21.92 37.86
C ASP A 384 -47.90 20.81 38.94
N THR A 385 -48.74 19.81 38.79
CA THR A 385 -48.96 18.77 39.77
C THR A 385 -48.53 17.39 39.33
N ALA A 386 -48.55 17.09 38.04
CA ALA A 386 -48.10 15.82 37.46
C ALA A 386 -47.70 15.95 36.02
N ASP A 387 -46.76 15.13 35.57
CA ASP A 387 -46.37 15.02 34.17
C ASP A 387 -47.21 13.99 33.43
N PHE A 388 -47.51 12.86 34.03
CA PHE A 388 -48.30 11.80 33.44
C PHE A 388 -49.39 11.30 34.39
N TYR A 389 -50.50 10.88 33.78
CA TYR A 389 -51.55 10.11 34.47
C TYR A 389 -51.68 8.73 33.82
N LEU A 390 -51.76 7.69 34.66
CA LEU A 390 -51.85 6.29 34.26
C LEU A 390 -53.29 5.82 34.55
N PRO A 391 -54.21 5.81 33.55
CA PRO A 391 -55.64 5.59 33.78
C PRO A 391 -55.97 4.22 34.38
N GLN A 392 -55.32 3.16 33.90
CA GLN A 392 -55.56 1.78 34.36
C GLN A 392 -55.20 1.56 35.83
N HIS A 393 -54.25 2.33 36.34
CA HIS A 393 -53.75 2.22 37.72
C HIS A 393 -54.25 3.33 38.64
N GLN A 394 -54.88 4.35 38.07
CA GLN A 394 -55.31 5.58 38.78
C GLN A 394 -54.13 6.27 39.51
N VAL A 395 -52.95 6.29 38.88
CA VAL A 395 -51.70 6.80 39.42
C VAL A 395 -51.25 8.03 38.67
N TYR A 396 -50.81 9.05 39.35
CA TYR A 396 -50.12 10.20 38.82
C TYR A 396 -48.61 9.99 38.91
N LEU A 397 -47.86 10.44 37.90
CA LEU A 397 -46.40 10.40 37.87
C LEU A 397 -45.88 11.83 37.70
N ALA A 398 -45.01 12.24 38.61
CA ALA A 398 -44.33 13.52 38.58
C ALA A 398 -42.81 13.31 38.54
N HIS A 399 -42.12 13.97 37.58
CA HIS A 399 -40.67 13.93 37.46
C HIS A 399 -40.07 15.25 37.93
N PHE A 400 -39.14 15.18 38.88
CA PHE A 400 -38.49 16.35 39.46
C PHE A 400 -37.03 16.45 39.00
N VAL A 401 -36.70 17.61 38.39
CA VAL A 401 -35.33 17.89 37.92
C VAL A 401 -34.49 18.45 39.06
N THR A 402 -34.25 17.61 40.08
CA THR A 402 -33.51 17.96 41.29
C THR A 402 -32.39 16.96 41.59
N ASP A 403 -31.36 17.45 42.32
CA ASP A 403 -30.35 16.60 42.95
C ASP A 403 -30.88 15.93 44.24
N ARG A 404 -30.05 15.08 44.88
CA ARG A 404 -30.40 14.40 46.13
C ARG A 404 -30.65 15.37 47.30
N GLN A 405 -30.13 16.59 47.23
CA GLN A 405 -30.31 17.63 48.22
C GLN A 405 -31.63 18.45 47.99
N GLY A 406 -32.32 18.20 46.87
CA GLY A 406 -33.52 18.91 46.48
C GLY A 406 -33.29 20.25 45.80
N ASN A 407 -32.05 20.51 45.35
CA ASN A 407 -31.73 21.70 44.57
C ASN A 407 -32.05 21.45 43.11
N SER A 408 -32.54 22.48 42.40
CA SER A 408 -32.75 22.42 40.95
C SER A 408 -31.42 22.24 40.22
N VAL A 409 -31.34 21.28 39.31
CA VAL A 409 -30.18 21.09 38.45
C VAL A 409 -30.15 22.21 37.42
N GLN A 410 -28.92 22.70 37.03
CA GLN A 410 -28.72 23.85 36.18
C GLN A 410 -29.59 23.83 34.89
N HIS A 411 -30.23 24.97 34.60
CA HIS A 411 -31.11 25.26 33.45
C HIS A 411 -32.58 24.79 33.57
N ALA A 412 -33.02 24.29 34.71
CA ALA A 412 -34.45 24.11 34.93
C ALA A 412 -35.10 25.43 35.43
N PRO A 413 -36.30 25.80 34.98
CA PRO A 413 -37.05 26.91 35.59
C PRO A 413 -37.27 26.70 37.10
N ASN A 414 -37.42 27.77 37.87
CA ASN A 414 -37.56 27.76 39.34
C ASN A 414 -38.69 26.89 39.91
N LEU A 415 -39.42 26.18 39.08
CA LEU A 415 -40.56 25.29 39.41
C LEU A 415 -40.16 23.94 40.03
N HIS A 416 -38.90 23.54 40.01
CA HIS A 416 -38.42 22.24 40.50
C HIS A 416 -37.47 22.41 41.70
N ASN A 417 -37.92 23.04 42.74
CA ASN A 417 -37.22 23.16 44.02
C ASN A 417 -37.89 22.29 45.11
N SER A 418 -37.30 22.23 46.29
CA SER A 418 -37.83 21.47 47.40
C SER A 418 -39.25 21.89 47.85
N GLU A 419 -39.61 23.17 47.59
CA GLU A 419 -40.95 23.69 47.91
C GLU A 419 -41.99 23.16 46.93
N HIS A 420 -41.66 23.11 45.64
CA HIS A 420 -42.55 22.54 44.62
C HIS A 420 -42.80 21.04 44.85
N ILE A 421 -41.77 20.27 45.21
CA ILE A 421 -41.94 18.86 45.58
C ILE A 421 -42.90 18.72 46.77
N LYS A 422 -42.79 19.55 47.81
CA LYS A 422 -43.71 19.57 48.96
C LYS A 422 -45.14 19.93 48.53
N TYR A 423 -45.29 20.90 47.66
CA TYR A 423 -46.58 21.30 47.10
C TYR A 423 -47.28 20.17 46.38
N VAL A 424 -46.59 19.53 45.41
CA VAL A 424 -47.13 18.40 44.64
C VAL A 424 -47.54 17.23 45.56
N ARG A 425 -46.72 16.89 46.54
CA ARG A 425 -47.02 15.86 47.50
C ARG A 425 -48.29 16.20 48.36
N ALA A 426 -48.36 17.44 48.79
CA ALA A 426 -49.52 17.89 49.59
C ALA A 426 -50.82 17.93 48.78
N HIS A 427 -50.71 18.34 47.47
CA HIS A 427 -51.88 18.34 46.59
C HIS A 427 -52.45 16.95 46.38
N HIS A 428 -51.62 15.95 46.00
CA HIS A 428 -52.06 14.59 45.73
C HIS A 428 -52.56 13.91 47.03
N LYS A 429 -51.91 14.16 48.16
CA LYS A 429 -52.35 13.66 49.44
C LYS A 429 -53.74 14.22 49.85
N LYS A 430 -53.97 15.50 49.60
CA LYS A 430 -55.27 16.16 49.92
C LYS A 430 -56.41 15.57 49.09
N HIS A 431 -56.15 15.16 47.86
CA HIS A 431 -57.15 14.63 46.92
C HIS A 431 -57.24 13.08 46.97
N GLY A 432 -56.38 12.42 47.73
CA GLY A 432 -56.40 10.96 47.86
C GLY A 432 -55.81 10.25 46.60
N HIS A 433 -55.04 10.96 45.82
CA HIS A 433 -54.42 10.41 44.59
C HIS A 433 -53.12 9.63 44.89
N ALA A 434 -52.95 8.49 44.24
CA ALA A 434 -51.67 7.79 44.22
C ALA A 434 -50.65 8.55 43.35
N LEU A 435 -49.45 8.81 43.89
CA LEU A 435 -48.40 9.56 43.24
C LEU A 435 -47.09 8.76 43.19
N VAL A 436 -46.60 8.53 42.02
CA VAL A 436 -45.23 8.03 41.77
C VAL A 436 -44.33 9.22 41.46
N GLN A 437 -43.13 9.20 42.01
CA GLN A 437 -42.16 10.29 41.84
C GLN A 437 -40.87 9.73 41.29
N THR A 438 -40.34 10.41 40.28
CA THR A 438 -39.01 10.15 39.70
C THR A 438 -38.17 11.43 39.79
N PHE A 439 -36.87 11.28 39.87
CA PHE A 439 -35.95 12.38 40.08
C PHE A 439 -34.80 12.35 39.06
N HIS A 440 -34.22 13.50 38.76
CA HIS A 440 -33.10 13.60 37.88
C HIS A 440 -31.90 12.74 38.30
N TYR A 441 -31.62 12.66 39.60
CA TYR A 441 -30.53 11.83 40.13
C TYR A 441 -30.79 10.33 39.92
N ASN A 442 -32.06 9.85 39.86
CA ASN A 442 -32.37 8.46 39.54
C ASN A 442 -31.90 8.10 38.10
N TRP A 443 -32.03 9.07 37.17
CA TRP A 443 -31.54 8.90 35.84
C TRP A 443 -30.00 8.89 35.78
N GLN A 444 -29.32 9.82 36.47
CA GLN A 444 -27.86 9.87 36.53
C GLN A 444 -27.24 8.61 37.15
N GLU A 445 -27.94 7.96 38.05
CA GLU A 445 -27.50 6.75 38.74
C GLU A 445 -27.95 5.44 38.04
N GLY A 446 -28.64 5.54 36.89
CA GLY A 446 -29.18 4.38 36.17
C GLY A 446 -30.30 3.67 36.88
N GLN A 447 -31.05 4.37 37.78
CA GLN A 447 -32.12 3.81 38.61
C GLN A 447 -33.52 4.29 38.18
N LEU A 448 -33.67 4.81 36.97
CA LEU A 448 -34.94 5.32 36.48
C LEU A 448 -35.85 4.20 35.92
N GLU A 449 -35.34 2.97 35.81
CA GLU A 449 -36.06 1.78 35.35
C GLU A 449 -37.03 1.18 36.38
#